data_b9754d71832241e7e895d9e34857cf18
#
_entry.id   b9754d71832241e7e895d9e34857cf18
#
_cell.length_a   1.000
_cell.length_b   1.000
_cell.length_c   1.000
_cell.angle_alpha   90.00
_cell.angle_beta   90.00
_cell.angle_gamma   90.00
#
_symmetry.space_group_name_H-M   'P 1'
#
loop_
_entity.id
_entity.type
_entity.pdbx_description
1 polymer ?
#
loop_
_entity_poly.entity_id
_entity_poly.type
_entity_poly.pdbx_seq_one_letter_code
_entity_poly.pdbx_strand_id
1 'polypeptide(L)'
;HRLSYENQEKLFVFMDTGRYRPLGDKNWKAAKVRFIFATTEVPEKVLLETFRRRITVQISIGSIAERPLMERLQLIYRFYQKEAVKINKDILIEKDAMQYLCFSKLPGNIGKLENLVQVSCAEAYFRQQEKELLKISSRELQNESPDKDDSLEEIVCPMKVLCSQECESAYEACVTEHTVNVSTLWEEVVKASWDEIDMLYLRYKHQMKTWEKYVTVSSLVFENTAKKMFESSCRLVLKRYGIRVTDQCLKELYLSYKMFSQMELDAEMEWKLSVYFEQALSRAHYIAKRLFEKVASLEQGCGKHVLFLFTLALHEYVAECVELAGLIAAHGDTTASSIAKVVNQACETFVFEAIDMPMD
;
A
#
# COMPACT_ATOMS: atom_id res chain seq x y z
N HIS A 1 -12.79 -8.60 -29.31
CA HIS A 1 -12.40 -9.97 -29.73
C HIS A 1 -13.49 -10.68 -30.53
N ARG A 2 -14.74 -10.18 -30.53
CA ARG A 2 -15.83 -10.77 -31.33
C ARG A 2 -15.94 -10.16 -32.73
N LEU A 3 -15.08 -9.21 -33.08
CA LEU A 3 -15.04 -8.62 -34.40
C LEU A 3 -14.37 -9.61 -35.36
N SER A 4 -15.10 -10.03 -36.41
CA SER A 4 -14.51 -10.87 -37.47
C SER A 4 -13.36 -10.17 -38.16
N TYR A 5 -12.43 -10.91 -38.74
CA TYR A 5 -11.32 -10.31 -39.50
C TYR A 5 -11.79 -9.37 -40.59
N GLU A 6 -12.84 -9.72 -41.31
CA GLU A 6 -13.46 -8.87 -42.35
C GLU A 6 -13.95 -7.51 -41.77
N ASN A 7 -14.55 -7.54 -40.56
CA ASN A 7 -15.00 -6.32 -39.91
C ASN A 7 -13.86 -5.50 -39.33
N GLN A 8 -12.76 -6.17 -38.90
CA GLN A 8 -11.53 -5.47 -38.51
C GLN A 8 -10.93 -4.72 -39.71
N GLU A 9 -10.92 -5.33 -40.92
CA GLU A 9 -10.45 -4.68 -42.14
C GLU A 9 -11.31 -3.48 -42.53
N LYS A 10 -12.63 -3.58 -42.46
CA LYS A 10 -13.53 -2.47 -42.70
C LYS A 10 -13.32 -1.31 -41.74
N LEU A 11 -13.14 -1.63 -40.45
CA LEU A 11 -12.92 -0.64 -39.43
C LEU A 11 -11.55 0.02 -39.56
N PHE A 12 -10.52 -0.77 -39.91
CA PHE A 12 -9.20 -0.27 -40.24
C PHE A 12 -9.20 0.78 -41.34
N VAL A 13 -9.91 0.53 -42.45
CA VAL A 13 -10.04 1.48 -43.56
C VAL A 13 -10.72 2.78 -43.07
N PHE A 14 -11.72 2.66 -42.22
CA PHE A 14 -12.36 3.82 -41.60
C PHE A 14 -11.42 4.62 -40.69
N MET A 15 -10.61 3.94 -39.88
CA MET A 15 -9.63 4.59 -39.00
C MET A 15 -8.58 5.37 -39.80
N ASP A 16 -8.18 4.88 -40.98
CA ASP A 16 -7.18 5.52 -41.81
C ASP A 16 -7.78 6.71 -42.63
N THR A 17 -8.98 6.54 -43.15
CA THR A 17 -9.55 7.50 -44.09
C THR A 17 -10.58 8.46 -43.50
N GLY A 18 -11.11 8.12 -42.30
CA GLY A 18 -12.24 8.82 -41.71
C GLY A 18 -13.54 8.73 -42.52
N ARG A 19 -13.59 7.82 -43.51
CA ARG A 19 -14.71 7.70 -44.44
C ARG A 19 -15.40 6.34 -44.31
N TYR A 20 -16.70 6.33 -44.39
CA TYR A 20 -17.52 5.14 -44.37
C TYR A 20 -18.67 5.25 -45.36
N ARG A 21 -19.21 4.11 -45.74
CA ARG A 21 -20.38 4.03 -46.58
C ARG A 21 -21.48 3.28 -45.85
N PRO A 22 -22.61 3.94 -45.58
CA PRO A 22 -23.77 3.26 -44.99
C PRO A 22 -24.26 2.10 -45.86
N LEU A 23 -24.81 1.09 -45.21
CA LEU A 23 -25.38 -0.05 -45.94
C LEU A 23 -26.52 0.43 -46.86
N GLY A 24 -26.45 0.11 -48.17
CA GLY A 24 -27.43 0.53 -49.14
C GLY A 24 -27.21 1.93 -49.75
N ASP A 25 -26.28 2.72 -49.25
CA ASP A 25 -25.92 4.03 -49.78
C ASP A 25 -24.73 3.92 -50.77
N LYS A 26 -24.81 4.66 -51.89
CA LYS A 26 -23.71 4.71 -52.87
C LYS A 26 -22.66 5.78 -52.52
N ASN A 27 -23.00 6.72 -51.62
CA ASN A 27 -22.17 7.87 -51.33
C ASN A 27 -21.30 7.61 -50.10
N TRP A 28 -20.03 8.08 -50.15
CA TRP A 28 -19.13 8.09 -49.03
C TRP A 28 -19.45 9.26 -48.10
N LYS A 29 -19.50 8.98 -46.81
CA LYS A 29 -19.61 9.98 -45.72
C LYS A 29 -18.34 10.03 -44.92
N ALA A 30 -18.03 11.19 -44.38
CA ALA A 30 -16.87 11.38 -43.49
C ALA A 30 -17.34 11.56 -42.03
N ALA A 31 -16.58 11.00 -41.07
CA ALA A 31 -16.80 11.23 -39.66
C ALA A 31 -15.47 11.28 -38.94
N LYS A 32 -15.38 12.14 -37.90
CA LYS A 32 -14.29 12.16 -36.93
C LYS A 32 -14.76 11.48 -35.68
N VAL A 33 -14.18 10.32 -35.37
CA VAL A 33 -14.52 9.55 -34.16
C VAL A 33 -13.25 9.15 -33.42
N ARG A 34 -13.37 9.01 -32.11
CA ARG A 34 -12.36 8.37 -31.26
C ARG A 34 -12.81 6.95 -30.95
N PHE A 35 -11.91 6.00 -31.07
CA PHE A 35 -12.17 4.60 -30.76
C PHE A 35 -11.55 4.22 -29.43
N ILE A 36 -12.34 3.53 -28.62
CA ILE A 36 -11.86 2.83 -27.42
C ILE A 36 -12.25 1.36 -27.62
N PHE A 37 -11.26 0.50 -27.63
CA PHE A 37 -11.43 -0.95 -27.74
C PHE A 37 -11.19 -1.60 -26.41
N ALA A 38 -11.99 -2.59 -26.07
CA ALA A 38 -11.80 -3.40 -24.87
C ALA A 38 -11.86 -4.88 -25.24
N THR A 39 -10.94 -5.66 -24.68
CA THR A 39 -10.89 -7.12 -24.86
C THR A 39 -10.32 -7.76 -23.60
N THR A 40 -10.76 -8.99 -23.31
CA THR A 40 -10.17 -9.86 -22.30
C THR A 40 -9.13 -10.81 -22.89
N GLU A 41 -9.01 -10.83 -24.22
CA GLU A 41 -8.10 -11.69 -24.94
C GLU A 41 -6.76 -10.97 -25.21
N VAL A 42 -5.74 -11.76 -25.44
CA VAL A 42 -4.42 -11.25 -25.86
C VAL A 42 -4.54 -10.61 -27.22
N PRO A 43 -4.32 -9.29 -27.39
CA PRO A 43 -4.55 -8.57 -28.64
C PRO A 43 -3.83 -9.18 -29.85
N GLU A 44 -2.64 -9.76 -29.64
CA GLU A 44 -1.82 -10.42 -30.65
C GLU A 44 -2.48 -11.65 -31.26
N LYS A 45 -3.38 -12.30 -30.53
CA LYS A 45 -4.06 -13.54 -30.96
C LYS A 45 -5.38 -13.27 -31.68
N VAL A 46 -6.01 -12.13 -31.42
CA VAL A 46 -7.39 -11.84 -31.86
C VAL A 46 -7.53 -10.66 -32.80
N LEU A 47 -6.51 -9.80 -32.86
CA LEU A 47 -6.52 -8.64 -33.74
C LEU A 47 -5.52 -8.83 -34.89
N LEU A 48 -5.95 -8.43 -36.10
CA LEU A 48 -5.05 -8.32 -37.26
C LEU A 48 -3.90 -7.34 -36.93
N GLU A 49 -2.71 -7.66 -37.36
CA GLU A 49 -1.53 -6.80 -37.14
C GLU A 49 -1.73 -5.40 -37.73
N THR A 50 -2.34 -5.32 -38.90
CA THR A 50 -2.69 -4.07 -39.57
C THR A 50 -3.67 -3.23 -38.76
N PHE A 51 -4.63 -3.83 -38.09
CA PHE A 51 -5.59 -3.16 -37.20
C PHE A 51 -4.92 -2.71 -35.92
N ARG A 52 -4.10 -3.58 -35.30
CA ARG A 52 -3.37 -3.30 -34.06
C ARG A 52 -2.41 -2.11 -34.18
N ARG A 53 -1.73 -1.96 -35.31
CA ARG A 53 -0.83 -0.82 -35.56
C ARG A 53 -1.52 0.55 -35.53
N ARG A 54 -2.86 0.62 -35.65
CA ARG A 54 -3.63 1.87 -35.53
C ARG A 54 -4.06 2.17 -34.11
N ILE A 55 -3.90 1.22 -33.20
CA ILE A 55 -4.17 1.41 -31.78
C ILE A 55 -2.86 1.84 -31.13
N THR A 56 -2.66 3.15 -31.04
CA THR A 56 -1.38 3.74 -30.57
C THR A 56 -1.18 3.61 -29.08
N VAL A 57 -2.25 3.52 -28.29
CA VAL A 57 -2.21 3.41 -26.84
C VAL A 57 -2.85 2.09 -26.43
N GLN A 58 -2.10 1.26 -25.73
CA GLN A 58 -2.58 0.01 -25.13
C GLN A 58 -2.43 0.10 -23.61
N ILE A 59 -3.51 -0.17 -22.89
CA ILE A 59 -3.56 -0.18 -21.44
C ILE A 59 -3.94 -1.59 -21.01
N SER A 60 -3.06 -2.24 -20.28
CA SER A 60 -3.33 -3.52 -19.64
C SER A 60 -3.84 -3.29 -18.23
N ILE A 61 -5.00 -3.83 -17.90
CA ILE A 61 -5.57 -3.78 -16.55
C ILE A 61 -5.39 -5.18 -15.95
N GLY A 62 -4.51 -5.29 -14.96
CA GLY A 62 -4.26 -6.54 -14.25
C GLY A 62 -5.49 -7.07 -13.52
N SER A 63 -5.48 -8.37 -13.23
CA SER A 63 -6.50 -9.01 -12.42
C SER A 63 -6.48 -8.46 -10.98
N ILE A 64 -7.58 -8.65 -10.23
CA ILE A 64 -7.62 -8.25 -8.82
C ILE A 64 -6.53 -8.97 -8.00
N ALA A 65 -6.15 -10.19 -8.40
CA ALA A 65 -5.10 -10.96 -7.75
C ALA A 65 -3.69 -10.35 -7.90
N GLU A 66 -3.46 -9.58 -8.95
CA GLU A 66 -2.18 -8.90 -9.25
C GLU A 66 -2.11 -7.49 -8.65
N ARG A 67 -3.24 -6.98 -8.12
CA ARG A 67 -3.29 -5.64 -7.55
C ARG A 67 -2.70 -5.61 -6.14
N PRO A 68 -2.06 -4.50 -5.76
CA PRO A 68 -1.59 -4.28 -4.40
C PRO A 68 -2.73 -4.42 -3.38
N LEU A 69 -2.38 -4.82 -2.15
CA LEU A 69 -3.37 -5.01 -1.09
C LEU A 69 -4.18 -3.75 -0.80
N MET A 70 -3.54 -2.56 -0.84
CA MET A 70 -4.23 -1.29 -0.60
C MET A 70 -5.27 -0.98 -1.67
N GLU A 71 -4.99 -1.26 -2.93
CA GLU A 71 -5.95 -1.08 -4.02
C GLU A 71 -7.14 -2.05 -3.89
N ARG A 72 -6.88 -3.31 -3.47
CA ARG A 72 -7.96 -4.25 -3.16
C ARG A 72 -8.83 -3.77 -2.01
N LEU A 73 -8.22 -3.25 -0.93
CA LEU A 73 -8.95 -2.67 0.19
C LEU A 73 -9.83 -1.50 -0.23
N GLN A 74 -9.32 -0.60 -1.08
CA GLN A 74 -10.10 0.51 -1.63
C GLN A 74 -11.31 0.03 -2.42
N LEU A 75 -11.14 -1.01 -3.25
CA LEU A 75 -12.24 -1.59 -4.01
C LEU A 75 -13.28 -2.23 -3.09
N ILE A 76 -12.84 -3.02 -2.09
CA ILE A 76 -13.70 -3.64 -1.09
C ILE A 76 -14.50 -2.56 -0.35
N TYR A 77 -13.80 -1.52 0.16
CA TYR A 77 -14.43 -0.41 0.85
C TYR A 77 -15.50 0.27 -0.01
N ARG A 78 -15.17 0.65 -1.26
CA ARG A 78 -16.09 1.33 -2.18
C ARG A 78 -17.33 0.51 -2.49
N PHE A 79 -17.19 -0.80 -2.68
CA PHE A 79 -18.34 -1.65 -2.94
C PHE A 79 -19.24 -1.78 -1.71
N TYR A 80 -18.67 -2.00 -0.52
CA TYR A 80 -19.46 -2.02 0.71
C TYR A 80 -20.08 -0.66 1.04
N GLN A 81 -19.41 0.44 0.76
CA GLN A 81 -19.96 1.78 0.94
C GLN A 81 -21.18 2.01 0.04
N LYS A 82 -21.10 1.60 -1.22
CA LYS A 82 -22.25 1.65 -2.15
C LYS A 82 -23.45 0.87 -1.61
N GLU A 83 -23.24 -0.29 -1.02
CA GLU A 83 -24.31 -1.07 -0.40
C GLU A 83 -24.77 -0.46 0.95
N ALA A 84 -23.86 0.02 1.80
CA ALA A 84 -24.20 0.69 3.06
C ALA A 84 -25.12 1.89 2.84
N VAL A 85 -24.84 2.71 1.81
CA VAL A 85 -25.71 3.84 1.41
C VAL A 85 -27.08 3.35 0.96
N LYS A 86 -27.17 2.29 0.14
CA LYS A 86 -28.45 1.75 -0.34
C LYS A 86 -29.35 1.23 0.79
N ILE A 87 -28.76 0.54 1.75
CA ILE A 87 -29.48 -0.06 2.87
C ILE A 87 -29.61 0.87 4.06
N ASN A 88 -28.97 2.04 4.01
CA ASN A 88 -28.92 3.06 5.06
C ASN A 88 -28.49 2.50 6.43
N LYS A 89 -27.47 1.64 6.45
CA LYS A 89 -26.89 1.06 7.67
C LYS A 89 -25.37 0.99 7.57
N ASP A 90 -24.70 1.17 8.69
CA ASP A 90 -23.27 0.93 8.80
C ASP A 90 -22.97 -0.58 8.66
N ILE A 91 -21.82 -0.88 8.06
CA ILE A 91 -21.38 -2.27 7.86
C ILE A 91 -20.05 -2.48 8.57
N LEU A 92 -19.95 -3.56 9.35
CA LEU A 92 -18.69 -4.05 9.92
C LEU A 92 -18.30 -5.35 9.22
N ILE A 93 -17.22 -5.31 8.48
CA ILE A 93 -16.62 -6.49 7.85
C ILE A 93 -15.64 -7.09 8.86
N GLU A 94 -15.89 -8.30 9.32
CA GLU A 94 -15.06 -8.99 10.31
C GLU A 94 -13.72 -9.47 9.70
N LYS A 95 -12.75 -9.81 10.54
CA LYS A 95 -11.39 -10.15 10.11
C LYS A 95 -11.35 -11.31 9.11
N ASP A 96 -12.11 -12.36 9.37
CA ASP A 96 -12.21 -13.56 8.51
C ASP A 96 -12.77 -13.24 7.11
N ALA A 97 -13.82 -12.40 7.05
CA ALA A 97 -14.36 -11.93 5.78
C ALA A 97 -13.39 -11.03 5.03
N MET A 98 -12.72 -10.11 5.73
CA MET A 98 -11.68 -9.29 5.13
C MET A 98 -10.53 -10.11 4.56
N GLN A 99 -10.09 -11.12 5.30
CA GLN A 99 -9.06 -12.04 4.90
C GLN A 99 -9.41 -12.77 3.60
N TYR A 100 -10.63 -13.31 3.52
CA TYR A 100 -11.14 -13.93 2.31
C TYR A 100 -11.16 -12.95 1.13
N LEU A 101 -11.74 -11.76 1.30
CA LEU A 101 -11.89 -10.74 0.25
C LEU A 101 -10.51 -10.25 -0.27
N CYS A 102 -9.52 -10.13 0.62
CA CYS A 102 -8.19 -9.64 0.26
C CYS A 102 -7.33 -10.68 -0.46
N PHE A 103 -7.44 -11.97 -0.09
CA PHE A 103 -6.46 -12.97 -0.52
C PHE A 103 -7.03 -14.07 -1.42
N SER A 104 -8.36 -14.17 -1.56
CA SER A 104 -8.94 -15.16 -2.46
C SER A 104 -8.62 -14.87 -3.92
N LYS A 105 -8.36 -15.94 -4.67
CA LYS A 105 -8.36 -15.90 -6.13
C LYS A 105 -9.81 -15.80 -6.59
N LEU A 106 -10.23 -14.61 -7.02
CA LEU A 106 -11.59 -14.36 -7.49
C LEU A 106 -11.69 -14.58 -9.00
N PRO A 107 -12.06 -15.79 -9.46
CA PRO A 107 -12.33 -16.01 -10.88
C PRO A 107 -13.53 -15.16 -11.30
N GLY A 108 -13.36 -14.27 -12.27
CA GLY A 108 -14.34 -13.24 -12.62
C GLY A 108 -13.96 -11.84 -12.15
N ASN A 109 -12.79 -11.73 -11.49
CA ASN A 109 -12.13 -10.46 -11.22
C ASN A 109 -13.01 -9.49 -10.39
N ILE A 110 -13.00 -8.19 -10.72
CA ILE A 110 -13.74 -7.13 -10.01
C ILE A 110 -15.25 -7.40 -9.99
N GLY A 111 -15.83 -7.93 -11.08
CA GLY A 111 -17.25 -8.27 -11.13
C GLY A 111 -17.65 -9.37 -10.12
N LYS A 112 -16.77 -10.34 -9.88
CA LYS A 112 -16.99 -11.37 -8.85
C LYS A 112 -16.93 -10.76 -7.45
N LEU A 113 -15.98 -9.84 -7.19
CA LEU A 113 -15.89 -9.13 -5.92
C LEU A 113 -17.15 -8.30 -5.66
N GLU A 114 -17.61 -7.52 -6.64
CA GLU A 114 -18.84 -6.72 -6.50
C GLU A 114 -20.05 -7.60 -6.20
N ASN A 115 -20.18 -8.73 -6.90
CA ASN A 115 -21.26 -9.69 -6.66
C ASN A 115 -21.20 -10.29 -5.24
N LEU A 116 -19.99 -10.69 -4.78
CA LEU A 116 -19.82 -11.21 -3.41
C LEU A 116 -20.23 -10.18 -2.35
N VAL A 117 -19.86 -8.92 -2.53
CA VAL A 117 -20.25 -7.85 -1.63
C VAL A 117 -21.77 -7.69 -1.61
N GLN A 118 -22.43 -7.67 -2.77
CA GLN A 118 -23.88 -7.54 -2.85
C GLN A 118 -24.60 -8.70 -2.17
N VAL A 119 -24.17 -9.93 -2.43
CA VAL A 119 -24.76 -11.14 -1.83
C VAL A 119 -24.56 -11.15 -0.32
N SER A 120 -23.34 -10.87 0.16
CA SER A 120 -23.04 -10.86 1.59
C SER A 120 -23.85 -9.79 2.35
N CYS A 121 -24.03 -8.60 1.76
CA CYS A 121 -24.88 -7.56 2.33
C CYS A 121 -26.34 -7.97 2.37
N ALA A 122 -26.85 -8.58 1.29
CA ALA A 122 -28.23 -9.05 1.24
C ALA A 122 -28.50 -10.14 2.30
N GLU A 123 -27.60 -11.12 2.45
CA GLU A 123 -27.71 -12.16 3.47
C GLU A 123 -27.62 -11.62 4.89
N ALA A 124 -26.66 -10.71 5.14
CA ALA A 124 -26.53 -10.08 6.44
C ALA A 124 -27.77 -9.25 6.79
N TYR A 125 -28.30 -8.48 5.83
CA TYR A 125 -29.50 -7.69 6.00
C TYR A 125 -30.70 -8.57 6.34
N PHE A 126 -30.88 -9.68 5.62
CA PHE A 126 -31.98 -10.61 5.87
C PHE A 126 -31.90 -11.25 7.26
N ARG A 127 -30.69 -11.62 7.72
CA ARG A 127 -30.49 -12.28 9.03
C ARG A 127 -30.47 -11.30 10.21
N GLN A 128 -30.15 -10.02 9.98
CA GLN A 128 -29.87 -9.04 11.02
C GLN A 128 -30.75 -7.79 10.88
N GLN A 129 -32.03 -7.95 10.49
CA GLN A 129 -32.94 -6.85 10.14
C GLN A 129 -33.07 -5.79 11.23
N GLU A 130 -33.07 -6.20 12.50
CA GLU A 130 -33.26 -5.30 13.65
C GLU A 130 -31.96 -4.59 14.11
N LYS A 131 -30.80 -4.94 13.56
CA LYS A 131 -29.53 -4.35 13.97
C LYS A 131 -29.24 -3.08 13.18
N GLU A 132 -28.80 -2.04 13.87
CA GLU A 132 -28.29 -0.80 13.23
C GLU A 132 -26.96 -1.02 12.50
N LEU A 133 -26.09 -1.87 13.04
CA LEU A 133 -24.81 -2.24 12.45
C LEU A 133 -24.88 -3.65 11.88
N LEU A 134 -24.70 -3.78 10.55
CA LEU A 134 -24.61 -5.08 9.89
C LEU A 134 -23.21 -5.65 10.02
N LYS A 135 -23.10 -6.91 10.44
CA LYS A 135 -21.83 -7.62 10.52
C LYS A 135 -21.72 -8.61 9.39
N ILE A 136 -20.59 -8.54 8.68
CA ILE A 136 -20.22 -9.45 7.60
C ILE A 136 -19.05 -10.31 8.07
N SER A 137 -19.29 -11.61 8.18
CA SER A 137 -18.28 -12.64 8.47
C SER A 137 -18.07 -13.54 7.25
N SER A 138 -17.16 -14.48 7.34
CA SER A 138 -16.95 -15.51 6.29
C SER A 138 -18.23 -16.30 5.97
N ARG A 139 -19.12 -16.40 6.94
CA ARG A 139 -20.41 -17.08 6.80
C ARG A 139 -21.32 -16.43 5.74
N GLU A 140 -21.38 -15.09 5.70
CA GLU A 140 -22.16 -14.34 4.72
C GLU A 140 -21.53 -14.39 3.32
N LEU A 141 -20.25 -14.72 3.24
CA LEU A 141 -19.53 -14.89 1.96
C LEU A 141 -19.70 -16.26 1.33
N GLN A 142 -20.31 -17.23 2.03
CA GLN A 142 -20.61 -18.62 1.57
C GLN A 142 -19.39 -19.35 1.01
N ASN A 143 -18.19 -19.16 1.58
CA ASN A 143 -16.97 -19.57 0.93
C ASN A 143 -16.08 -20.47 1.77
N GLU A 144 -15.36 -21.33 1.06
CA GLU A 144 -14.26 -22.12 1.57
C GLU A 144 -13.11 -21.21 2.07
N SER A 145 -12.31 -21.72 2.97
CA SER A 145 -11.17 -21.00 3.51
C SER A 145 -10.19 -20.59 2.39
N PRO A 146 -9.65 -19.37 2.40
CA PRO A 146 -8.63 -18.98 1.43
C PRO A 146 -7.40 -19.88 1.55
N ASP A 147 -6.68 -20.06 0.44
CA ASP A 147 -5.34 -20.67 0.47
C ASP A 147 -4.47 -19.84 1.42
N LYS A 148 -4.03 -20.46 2.51
CA LYS A 148 -3.37 -19.74 3.61
C LYS A 148 -1.96 -19.32 3.23
N ASP A 149 -1.72 -18.03 3.19
CA ASP A 149 -0.40 -17.46 3.40
C ASP A 149 -0.36 -16.87 4.83
N ASP A 150 0.15 -17.68 5.77
CA ASP A 150 0.16 -17.36 7.20
C ASP A 150 0.86 -16.04 7.53
N SER A 151 1.76 -15.56 6.65
CA SER A 151 2.52 -14.31 6.86
C SER A 151 1.69 -13.04 6.65
N LEU A 152 0.60 -13.12 5.90
CA LEU A 152 -0.28 -12.00 5.58
C LEU A 152 -1.54 -11.97 6.47
N GLU A 153 -1.87 -13.08 7.11
CA GLU A 153 -3.05 -13.20 7.98
C GLU A 153 -3.03 -12.24 9.19
N GLU A 154 -1.85 -11.95 9.73
CA GLU A 154 -1.70 -11.06 10.87
C GLU A 154 -1.95 -9.58 10.52
N ILE A 155 -1.85 -9.20 9.25
CA ILE A 155 -1.95 -7.82 8.77
C ILE A 155 -3.39 -7.37 8.65
N VAL A 156 -4.31 -8.30 8.37
CA VAL A 156 -5.71 -7.96 8.09
C VAL A 156 -6.47 -7.61 9.35
N CYS A 157 -7.15 -6.45 9.31
CA CYS A 157 -8.00 -5.94 10.38
C CYS A 157 -9.47 -5.88 9.94
N PRO A 158 -10.43 -5.95 10.89
CA PRO A 158 -11.81 -5.65 10.59
C PRO A 158 -11.98 -4.25 10.01
N MET A 159 -12.92 -4.09 9.07
CA MET A 159 -13.21 -2.81 8.43
C MET A 159 -14.62 -2.35 8.74
N LYS A 160 -14.77 -1.14 9.29
CA LYS A 160 -16.07 -0.49 9.45
C LYS A 160 -16.32 0.46 8.27
N VAL A 161 -17.47 0.31 7.64
CA VAL A 161 -17.94 1.14 6.53
C VAL A 161 -19.17 1.92 6.99
N LEU A 162 -19.11 3.24 6.87
CA LEU A 162 -20.21 4.13 7.25
C LEU A 162 -21.15 4.37 6.08
N CYS A 163 -22.43 4.49 6.35
CA CYS A 163 -23.45 4.83 5.35
C CYS A 163 -23.46 6.32 4.98
N SER A 164 -22.83 7.19 5.78
CA SER A 164 -22.70 8.62 5.47
C SER A 164 -21.65 8.89 4.39
N GLN A 165 -21.98 9.74 3.43
CA GLN A 165 -21.16 10.03 2.24
C GLN A 165 -19.99 11.01 2.44
N GLU A 166 -19.69 11.49 3.63
CA GLU A 166 -18.87 12.71 3.84
C GLU A 166 -17.35 12.55 3.66
N CYS A 167 -16.82 11.60 2.89
CA CYS A 167 -15.44 11.22 3.12
C CYS A 167 -14.39 11.35 2.01
N GLU A 168 -14.72 11.64 0.76
CA GLU A 168 -13.71 11.54 -0.31
C GLU A 168 -12.96 12.84 -0.70
N SER A 169 -13.49 14.03 -0.41
CA SER A 169 -12.95 15.27 -1.01
C SER A 169 -11.94 16.06 -0.18
N ALA A 170 -11.90 15.86 1.13
CA ALA A 170 -11.04 16.68 2.01
C ALA A 170 -9.57 16.24 2.03
N TYR A 171 -9.28 14.99 1.70
CA TYR A 171 -7.94 14.41 1.80
C TYR A 171 -7.04 14.81 0.61
N GLU A 172 -7.54 14.71 -0.63
CA GLU A 172 -6.76 15.04 -1.83
C GLU A 172 -6.36 16.53 -1.88
N ALA A 173 -7.22 17.42 -1.38
CA ALA A 173 -6.92 18.84 -1.31
C ALA A 173 -5.80 19.17 -0.32
N CYS A 174 -5.73 18.51 0.84
CA CYS A 174 -4.68 18.76 1.85
C CYS A 174 -3.28 18.28 1.42
N VAL A 175 -3.20 17.20 0.65
CA VAL A 175 -1.91 16.62 0.23
C VAL A 175 -1.28 17.44 -0.92
N THR A 176 -2.10 18.02 -1.79
CA THR A 176 -1.62 18.78 -2.95
C THR A 176 -1.17 20.21 -2.63
N GLU A 177 -1.72 20.85 -1.61
CA GLU A 177 -1.37 22.24 -1.27
C GLU A 177 -0.07 22.40 -0.43
N HIS A 178 0.41 21.32 0.21
CA HIS A 178 1.52 21.40 1.15
C HIS A 178 2.59 20.35 0.87
N THR A 179 3.19 20.43 -0.32
CA THR A 179 4.43 19.71 -0.62
C THR A 179 5.54 20.19 0.32
N VAL A 180 5.68 19.50 1.43
CA VAL A 180 6.84 19.67 2.29
C VAL A 180 8.07 19.32 1.48
N ASN A 181 8.96 20.28 1.30
CA ASN A 181 10.16 20.08 0.51
C ASN A 181 11.15 19.19 1.26
N VAL A 182 11.00 17.88 1.11
CA VAL A 182 11.91 16.90 1.70
C VAL A 182 13.28 16.90 1.02
N SER A 183 13.38 17.50 -0.17
CA SER A 183 14.63 17.58 -0.94
C SER A 183 15.71 18.36 -0.18
N THR A 184 15.34 19.44 0.52
CA THR A 184 16.28 20.21 1.34
C THR A 184 16.84 19.39 2.50
N LEU A 185 16.03 18.51 3.11
CA LEU A 185 16.51 17.60 4.15
C LEU A 185 17.56 16.65 3.59
N TRP A 186 17.34 16.08 2.42
CA TRP A 186 18.31 15.16 1.81
C TRP A 186 19.61 15.82 1.40
N GLU A 187 19.56 17.06 0.89
CA GLU A 187 20.77 17.82 0.59
C GLU A 187 21.60 18.13 1.83
N GLU A 188 20.96 18.35 2.97
CA GLU A 188 21.65 18.54 4.25
C GLU A 188 22.23 17.23 4.77
N VAL A 189 21.49 16.13 4.70
CA VAL A 189 21.94 14.80 5.14
C VAL A 189 23.22 14.38 4.42
N VAL A 190 23.26 14.46 3.10
CA VAL A 190 24.45 14.01 2.32
C VAL A 190 25.67 14.92 2.47
N LYS A 191 25.50 16.14 3.02
CA LYS A 191 26.59 17.08 3.31
C LYS A 191 27.05 17.02 4.76
N ALA A 192 26.23 16.44 5.65
CA ALA A 192 26.50 16.41 7.09
C ALA A 192 27.62 15.41 7.40
N SER A 193 28.50 15.76 8.33
CA SER A 193 29.37 14.80 8.98
C SER A 193 28.57 13.85 9.87
N TRP A 194 29.16 12.71 10.22
CA TRP A 194 28.48 11.72 11.06
C TRP A 194 28.17 12.26 12.48
N ASP A 195 28.97 13.20 12.95
CA ASP A 195 28.79 13.85 14.24
C ASP A 195 27.58 14.82 14.25
N GLU A 196 27.08 15.20 13.06
CA GLU A 196 25.94 16.08 12.91
C GLU A 196 24.60 15.34 12.75
N ILE A 197 24.62 14.01 12.76
CA ILE A 197 23.42 13.18 12.51
C ILE A 197 22.30 13.48 13.54
N ASP A 198 22.67 13.76 14.79
CA ASP A 198 21.71 14.09 15.84
C ASP A 198 21.01 15.42 15.58
N MET A 199 21.73 16.39 15.01
CA MET A 199 21.14 17.68 14.59
C MET A 199 20.16 17.49 13.43
N LEU A 200 20.48 16.65 12.47
CA LEU A 200 19.59 16.30 11.37
C LEU A 200 18.35 15.55 11.87
N TYR A 201 18.53 14.66 12.83
CA TYR A 201 17.43 13.96 13.48
C TYR A 201 16.48 14.91 14.20
N LEU A 202 17.01 15.89 14.94
CA LEU A 202 16.21 16.94 15.60
C LEU A 202 15.42 17.79 14.59
N ARG A 203 16.03 18.13 13.44
CA ARG A 203 15.32 18.82 12.33
C ARG A 203 14.21 17.97 11.74
N TYR A 204 14.49 16.68 11.51
CA TYR A 204 13.48 15.72 11.09
C TYR A 204 12.31 15.66 12.08
N LYS A 205 12.56 15.54 13.37
CA LYS A 205 11.53 15.55 14.43
C LYS A 205 10.71 16.83 14.43
N HIS A 206 11.33 17.97 14.18
CA HIS A 206 10.61 19.23 14.06
C HIS A 206 9.69 19.28 12.84
N GLN A 207 10.15 18.81 11.71
CA GLN A 207 9.33 18.68 10.50
C GLN A 207 8.17 17.71 10.69
N MET A 208 8.39 16.57 11.35
CA MET A 208 7.34 15.60 11.66
C MET A 208 6.19 16.22 12.48
N LYS A 209 6.47 17.08 13.45
CA LYS A 209 5.44 17.81 14.21
C LYS A 209 4.63 18.76 13.32
N THR A 210 5.24 19.30 12.30
CA THR A 210 4.54 20.14 11.32
C THR A 210 3.66 19.31 10.42
N TRP A 211 4.16 18.19 9.90
CA TRP A 211 3.40 17.25 9.06
C TRP A 211 2.21 16.65 9.81
N GLU A 212 2.38 16.35 11.09
CA GLU A 212 1.32 15.82 11.94
C GLU A 212 0.07 16.71 11.94
N LYS A 213 0.22 18.03 11.94
CA LYS A 213 -0.91 18.98 11.91
C LYS A 213 -1.76 18.84 10.65
N TYR A 214 -1.18 18.43 9.54
CA TYR A 214 -1.89 18.26 8.27
C TYR A 214 -2.61 16.91 8.16
N VAL A 215 -2.08 15.88 8.79
CA VAL A 215 -2.68 14.52 8.73
C VAL A 215 -3.78 14.29 9.77
N THR A 216 -3.81 15.07 10.84
CA THR A 216 -4.80 14.88 11.94
C THR A 216 -6.23 15.27 11.54
N VAL A 217 -6.44 15.96 10.42
CA VAL A 217 -7.75 16.50 10.02
C VAL A 217 -8.63 15.48 9.29
N SER A 218 -8.09 14.39 8.75
CA SER A 218 -8.85 13.42 7.96
C SER A 218 -8.91 12.04 8.62
N SER A 219 -9.80 11.88 9.61
CA SER A 219 -10.09 10.56 10.20
C SER A 219 -11.16 9.80 9.40
N LEU A 220 -10.87 9.46 8.15
CA LEU A 220 -11.71 8.56 7.38
C LEU A 220 -11.67 7.15 7.98
N VAL A 221 -12.79 6.46 8.02
CA VAL A 221 -12.88 5.09 8.55
C VAL A 221 -11.95 4.15 7.77
N PHE A 222 -11.82 4.35 6.47
CA PHE A 222 -10.86 3.65 5.63
C PHE A 222 -9.41 3.91 6.05
N GLU A 223 -9.05 5.16 6.33
CA GLU A 223 -7.72 5.52 6.82
C GLU A 223 -7.39 4.85 8.14
N ASN A 224 -8.34 4.76 9.07
CA ASN A 224 -8.13 4.04 10.31
C ASN A 224 -7.84 2.55 10.08
N THR A 225 -8.48 1.93 9.10
CA THR A 225 -8.22 0.53 8.74
C THR A 225 -6.84 0.38 8.08
N ALA A 226 -6.52 1.20 7.11
CA ALA A 226 -5.21 1.23 6.46
C ALA A 226 -4.09 1.51 7.46
N LYS A 227 -4.30 2.46 8.38
CA LYS A 227 -3.38 2.76 9.47
C LYS A 227 -3.14 1.55 10.38
N LYS A 228 -4.20 0.86 10.80
CA LYS A 228 -4.07 -0.35 11.63
C LYS A 228 -3.30 -1.47 10.93
N MET A 229 -3.52 -1.66 9.64
CA MET A 229 -2.77 -2.65 8.84
C MET A 229 -1.30 -2.28 8.71
N PHE A 230 -1.01 -1.01 8.45
CA PHE A 230 0.35 -0.49 8.46
C PHE A 230 1.02 -0.69 9.82
N GLU A 231 0.37 -0.30 10.90
CA GLU A 231 0.89 -0.46 12.27
C GLU A 231 1.13 -1.93 12.62
N SER A 232 0.24 -2.83 12.21
CA SER A 232 0.41 -4.28 12.40
C SER A 232 1.64 -4.81 11.66
N SER A 233 1.86 -4.35 10.42
CA SER A 233 3.05 -4.68 9.64
C SER A 233 4.33 -4.17 10.30
N CYS A 234 4.32 -2.93 10.82
CA CYS A 234 5.45 -2.36 11.55
C CYS A 234 5.75 -3.15 12.83
N ARG A 235 4.73 -3.45 13.64
CA ARG A 235 4.90 -4.23 14.88
C ARG A 235 5.49 -5.61 14.59
N LEU A 236 5.03 -6.28 13.53
CA LEU A 236 5.53 -7.60 13.14
C LEU A 236 7.02 -7.57 12.81
N VAL A 237 7.48 -6.60 12.02
CA VAL A 237 8.88 -6.47 11.64
C VAL A 237 9.72 -6.04 12.84
N LEU A 238 9.38 -4.95 13.52
CA LEU A 238 10.18 -4.36 14.58
C LEU A 238 10.35 -5.30 15.78
N LYS A 239 9.32 -6.11 16.10
CA LYS A 239 9.40 -7.13 17.15
C LYS A 239 10.50 -8.17 16.87
N ARG A 240 10.73 -8.55 15.61
CA ARG A 240 11.79 -9.51 15.23
C ARG A 240 13.19 -8.98 15.57
N TYR A 241 13.38 -7.67 15.56
CA TYR A 241 14.65 -7.02 15.86
C TYR A 241 14.75 -6.52 17.30
N GLY A 242 13.83 -6.93 18.17
CA GLY A 242 13.84 -6.55 19.59
C GLY A 242 13.52 -5.09 19.87
N ILE A 243 13.03 -4.34 18.88
CA ILE A 243 12.68 -2.92 19.04
C ILE A 243 11.34 -2.82 19.75
N ARG A 244 11.34 -2.06 20.87
CA ARG A 244 10.12 -1.73 21.60
C ARG A 244 9.33 -0.70 20.79
N VAL A 245 8.22 -1.15 20.24
CA VAL A 245 7.36 -0.29 19.39
C VAL A 245 6.48 0.56 20.30
N THR A 246 6.72 1.87 20.30
CA THR A 246 5.86 2.87 20.95
C THR A 246 4.83 3.41 19.97
N ASP A 247 3.73 3.95 20.49
CA ASP A 247 2.71 4.58 19.63
C ASP A 247 3.27 5.81 18.90
N GLN A 248 4.24 6.50 19.50
CA GLN A 248 4.95 7.62 18.87
C GLN A 248 5.79 7.15 17.67
N CYS A 249 6.54 6.04 17.83
CA CYS A 249 7.29 5.43 16.73
C CYS A 249 6.37 5.07 15.54
N LEU A 250 5.27 4.38 15.82
CA LEU A 250 4.30 4.00 14.78
C LEU A 250 3.70 5.22 14.08
N LYS A 251 3.44 6.28 14.83
CA LYS A 251 2.90 7.53 14.29
C LYS A 251 3.89 8.18 13.33
N GLU A 252 5.16 8.27 13.68
CA GLU A 252 6.21 8.82 12.82
C GLU A 252 6.42 8.00 11.55
N LEU A 253 6.45 6.69 11.68
CA LEU A 253 6.54 5.78 10.54
C LEU A 253 5.32 5.92 9.62
N TYR A 254 4.12 5.99 10.19
CA TYR A 254 2.89 6.16 9.41
C TYR A 254 2.83 7.50 8.68
N LEU A 255 3.23 8.59 9.34
CA LEU A 255 3.31 9.91 8.72
C LEU A 255 4.28 9.92 7.53
N SER A 256 5.47 9.36 7.72
CA SER A 256 6.48 9.23 6.65
C SER A 256 5.93 8.45 5.46
N TYR A 257 5.26 7.33 5.72
CA TYR A 257 4.63 6.53 4.69
C TYR A 257 3.53 7.30 3.96
N LYS A 258 2.59 7.88 4.71
CA LYS A 258 1.41 8.54 4.16
C LYS A 258 1.76 9.73 3.27
N MET A 259 2.77 10.51 3.66
CA MET A 259 3.14 11.72 2.93
C MET A 259 4.04 11.46 1.72
N PHE A 260 4.85 10.41 1.76
CA PHE A 260 5.93 10.25 0.78
C PHE A 260 5.87 8.94 -0.02
N SER A 261 4.87 8.07 0.21
CA SER A 261 4.77 6.79 -0.51
C SER A 261 4.62 6.95 -2.02
N GLN A 262 3.98 8.01 -2.46
CA GLN A 262 3.73 8.29 -3.89
C GLN A 262 4.78 9.22 -4.53
N MET A 263 5.77 9.67 -3.76
CA MET A 263 6.81 10.57 -4.25
C MET A 263 8.02 9.79 -4.74
N GLU A 264 8.44 10.07 -5.97
CA GLU A 264 9.66 9.51 -6.52
C GLU A 264 10.89 10.30 -6.05
N LEU A 265 11.98 9.59 -5.77
CA LEU A 265 13.27 10.14 -5.44
C LEU A 265 14.18 10.04 -6.67
N ASP A 266 14.94 11.10 -6.93
CA ASP A 266 15.95 11.08 -7.97
C ASP A 266 17.01 10.00 -7.72
N ALA A 267 17.38 9.26 -8.76
CA ALA A 267 18.29 8.11 -8.67
C ALA A 267 19.67 8.47 -8.14
N GLU A 268 20.20 9.66 -8.45
CA GLU A 268 21.49 10.12 -7.93
C GLU A 268 21.41 10.39 -6.42
N MET A 269 20.32 11.02 -5.98
CA MET A 269 20.09 11.27 -4.55
C MET A 269 19.81 9.97 -3.80
N GLU A 270 19.05 9.04 -4.37
CA GLU A 270 18.82 7.71 -3.79
C GLU A 270 20.14 6.99 -3.53
N TRP A 271 21.06 6.99 -4.50
CA TRP A 271 22.37 6.37 -4.34
C TRP A 271 23.19 7.04 -3.23
N LYS A 272 23.26 8.37 -3.21
CA LYS A 272 23.99 9.13 -2.19
C LYS A 272 23.47 8.85 -0.78
N LEU A 273 22.16 8.85 -0.61
CA LEU A 273 21.51 8.56 0.67
C LEU A 273 21.73 7.11 1.10
N SER A 274 21.65 6.15 0.18
CA SER A 274 21.92 4.75 0.50
C SER A 274 23.34 4.56 1.03
N VAL A 275 24.35 5.13 0.36
CA VAL A 275 25.74 5.06 0.81
C VAL A 275 25.92 5.75 2.16
N TYR A 276 25.34 6.94 2.34
CA TYR A 276 25.44 7.68 3.58
C TYR A 276 24.82 6.91 4.77
N PHE A 277 23.59 6.43 4.63
CA PHE A 277 22.90 5.75 5.72
C PHE A 277 23.44 4.34 6.00
N GLU A 278 24.00 3.64 5.02
CA GLU A 278 24.71 2.38 5.24
C GLU A 278 25.97 2.57 6.09
N GLN A 279 26.63 3.72 5.96
CA GLN A 279 27.83 4.04 6.74
C GLN A 279 27.49 4.66 8.11
N ALA A 280 26.63 5.67 8.13
CA ALA A 280 26.31 6.43 9.34
C ALA A 280 25.34 5.71 10.29
N LEU A 281 24.32 5.05 9.77
CA LEU A 281 23.21 4.44 10.51
C LEU A 281 22.93 3.00 10.08
N SER A 282 23.98 2.20 9.83
CA SER A 282 23.90 0.86 9.24
C SER A 282 22.81 -0.02 9.84
N ARG A 283 22.69 -0.07 11.17
CA ARG A 283 21.71 -0.90 11.88
C ARG A 283 20.29 -0.39 11.69
N ALA A 284 20.05 0.91 11.88
CA ALA A 284 18.74 1.51 11.67
C ALA A 284 18.32 1.39 10.19
N HIS A 285 19.26 1.58 9.27
CA HIS A 285 19.03 1.47 7.83
C HIS A 285 18.67 0.05 7.40
N TYR A 286 19.36 -0.96 7.94
CA TYR A 286 19.05 -2.36 7.68
C TYR A 286 17.62 -2.71 8.12
N ILE A 287 17.23 -2.32 9.34
CA ILE A 287 15.86 -2.57 9.83
C ILE A 287 14.83 -1.78 9.03
N ALA A 288 15.13 -0.53 8.70
CA ALA A 288 14.28 0.29 7.83
C ALA A 288 14.06 -0.33 6.45
N LYS A 289 15.09 -0.96 5.87
CA LYS A 289 15.02 -1.68 4.59
C LYS A 289 14.01 -2.83 4.67
N ARG A 290 14.07 -3.65 5.71
CA ARG A 290 13.12 -4.75 5.95
C ARG A 290 11.70 -4.26 6.20
N LEU A 291 11.57 -3.17 6.96
CA LEU A 291 10.28 -2.53 7.18
C LEU A 291 9.70 -1.96 5.90
N PHE A 292 10.53 -1.28 5.11
CA PHE A 292 10.15 -0.71 3.82
C PHE A 292 9.67 -1.80 2.85
N GLU A 293 10.39 -2.91 2.70
CA GLU A 293 10.00 -4.05 1.87
C GLU A 293 8.61 -4.58 2.27
N LYS A 294 8.35 -4.70 3.58
CA LYS A 294 7.06 -5.17 4.08
C LYS A 294 5.95 -4.15 3.82
N VAL A 295 6.21 -2.87 4.05
CA VAL A 295 5.22 -1.80 3.82
C VAL A 295 4.98 -1.57 2.33
N ALA A 296 6.02 -1.64 1.48
CA ALA A 296 5.90 -1.52 0.04
C ALA A 296 5.03 -2.64 -0.58
N SER A 297 4.93 -3.80 0.08
CA SER A 297 4.01 -4.86 -0.35
C SER A 297 2.53 -4.51 -0.14
N LEU A 298 2.22 -3.50 0.67
CA LEU A 298 0.85 -3.00 0.88
C LEU A 298 0.39 -2.11 -0.28
N GLU A 299 1.33 -1.40 -0.92
CA GLU A 299 1.04 -0.44 -1.98
C GLU A 299 2.08 -0.56 -3.11
N GLN A 300 1.62 -0.51 -4.35
CA GLN A 300 2.53 -0.60 -5.50
C GLN A 300 3.26 0.73 -5.69
N GLY A 301 4.58 0.66 -5.87
CA GLY A 301 5.38 1.84 -6.20
C GLY A 301 5.67 2.76 -5.02
N CYS A 302 5.81 2.20 -3.81
CA CYS A 302 6.19 2.99 -2.63
C CYS A 302 7.54 3.69 -2.84
N GLY A 303 7.54 5.02 -2.74
CA GLY A 303 8.70 5.87 -2.98
C GLY A 303 9.83 5.66 -1.97
N LYS A 304 11.07 5.75 -2.44
CA LYS A 304 12.28 5.53 -1.62
C LYS A 304 12.50 6.58 -0.53
N HIS A 305 11.86 7.73 -0.60
CA HIS A 305 11.84 8.70 0.51
C HIS A 305 11.42 8.04 1.82
N VAL A 306 10.43 7.13 1.76
CA VAL A 306 9.90 6.42 2.93
C VAL A 306 10.98 5.57 3.60
N LEU A 307 11.84 4.88 2.82
CA LEU A 307 12.95 4.09 3.36
C LEU A 307 13.89 4.96 4.22
N PHE A 308 14.31 6.10 3.69
CA PHE A 308 15.26 6.97 4.39
C PHE A 308 14.63 7.66 5.60
N LEU A 309 13.36 8.05 5.49
CA LEU A 309 12.62 8.57 6.64
C LEU A 309 12.41 7.52 7.73
N PHE A 310 12.18 6.25 7.36
CA PHE A 310 12.15 5.15 8.32
C PHE A 310 13.51 4.97 9.02
N THR A 311 14.61 5.13 8.27
CA THR A 311 15.95 5.06 8.86
C THR A 311 16.14 6.12 9.95
N LEU A 312 15.75 7.36 9.67
CA LEU A 312 15.81 8.45 10.65
C LEU A 312 14.87 8.21 11.82
N ALA A 313 13.63 7.77 11.57
CA ALA A 313 12.66 7.49 12.61
C ALA A 313 13.13 6.38 13.57
N LEU A 314 13.84 5.38 13.05
CA LEU A 314 14.33 4.24 13.85
C LEU A 314 15.66 4.49 14.56
N HIS A 315 16.38 5.55 14.21
CA HIS A 315 17.70 5.83 14.77
C HIS A 315 17.70 5.88 16.30
N GLU A 316 16.81 6.66 16.90
CA GLU A 316 16.69 6.81 18.35
C GLU A 316 16.37 5.48 19.05
N TYR A 317 15.41 4.73 18.51
CA TYR A 317 14.98 3.45 19.11
C TYR A 317 16.03 2.35 19.03
N VAL A 318 16.91 2.42 18.03
CA VAL A 318 18.04 1.50 17.90
C VAL A 318 19.17 1.89 18.85
N ALA A 319 19.44 3.18 19.04
CA ALA A 319 20.44 3.69 19.98
C ALA A 319 20.07 3.38 21.43
N GLU A 320 18.83 3.63 21.85
CA GLU A 320 18.34 3.32 23.20
C GLU A 320 18.52 1.85 23.57
N CYS A 321 18.30 0.92 22.64
CA CYS A 321 18.49 -0.50 22.89
C CYS A 321 19.97 -0.86 23.17
N VAL A 322 20.91 -0.18 22.55
CA VAL A 322 22.35 -0.41 22.74
C VAL A 322 22.84 0.16 24.07
N GLU A 323 22.40 1.37 24.43
CA GLU A 323 22.75 1.99 25.73
C GLU A 323 22.19 1.20 26.90
N LEU A 324 20.94 0.75 26.81
CA LEU A 324 20.32 -0.06 27.86
C LEU A 324 21.06 -1.38 28.03
N ALA A 325 21.49 -2.05 26.97
CA ALA A 325 22.29 -3.26 27.03
C ALA A 325 23.65 -3.02 27.69
N GLY A 326 24.32 -1.90 27.40
CA GLY A 326 25.56 -1.48 28.01
C GLY A 326 25.43 -1.19 29.51
N LEU A 327 24.38 -0.50 29.93
CA LEU A 327 24.08 -0.19 31.33
C LEU A 327 23.75 -1.45 32.14
N ILE A 328 22.99 -2.39 31.57
CA ILE A 328 22.67 -3.68 32.21
C ILE A 328 23.93 -4.53 32.40
N ALA A 329 24.81 -4.56 31.40
CA ALA A 329 26.08 -5.29 31.46
C ALA A 329 27.05 -4.71 32.50
N ALA A 330 27.02 -3.39 32.76
CA ALA A 330 27.89 -2.71 33.70
C ALA A 330 27.47 -2.88 35.18
N HIS A 331 26.20 -3.19 35.47
CA HIS A 331 25.68 -3.23 36.84
C HIS A 331 25.70 -4.59 37.55
N GLY A 332 26.15 -5.69 36.89
CA GLY A 332 26.55 -6.96 37.51
C GLY A 332 25.54 -7.71 38.40
N ASP A 333 24.26 -7.32 38.38
CA ASP A 333 23.22 -7.93 39.22
C ASP A 333 22.64 -9.19 38.55
N THR A 334 22.34 -10.24 39.31
CA THR A 334 21.96 -11.56 38.79
C THR A 334 20.68 -11.52 37.92
N THR A 335 19.76 -10.63 38.23
CA THR A 335 18.56 -10.35 37.40
C THR A 335 18.93 -9.57 36.15
N ALA A 336 19.84 -8.62 36.23
CA ALA A 336 20.39 -7.88 35.14
C ALA A 336 21.19 -8.78 34.17
N SER A 337 21.92 -9.79 34.72
CA SER A 337 22.65 -10.78 33.92
C SER A 337 21.72 -11.65 33.06
N SER A 338 20.52 -11.99 33.55
CA SER A 338 19.53 -12.73 32.76
C SER A 338 18.92 -11.88 31.62
N ILE A 339 18.66 -10.61 31.91
CA ILE A 339 18.17 -9.65 30.90
C ILE A 339 19.29 -9.32 29.89
N ALA A 340 20.52 -9.13 30.35
CA ALA A 340 21.69 -8.92 29.51
C ALA A 340 21.97 -10.13 28.60
N LYS A 341 21.74 -11.37 29.06
CA LYS A 341 21.81 -12.57 28.21
C LYS A 341 20.77 -12.56 27.12
N VAL A 342 19.52 -12.21 27.43
CA VAL A 342 18.45 -12.13 26.45
C VAL A 342 18.74 -11.01 25.42
N VAL A 343 19.21 -9.86 25.88
CA VAL A 343 19.59 -8.72 25.02
C VAL A 343 20.83 -9.07 24.19
N ASN A 344 21.86 -9.70 24.76
CA ASN A 344 23.04 -10.15 24.01
C ASN A 344 22.69 -11.26 23.02
N GLN A 345 21.81 -12.20 23.37
CA GLN A 345 21.34 -13.22 22.45
C GLN A 345 20.54 -12.62 21.28
N ALA A 346 19.72 -11.61 21.54
CA ALA A 346 19.05 -10.84 20.51
C ALA A 346 20.06 -10.06 19.63
N CYS A 347 21.13 -9.51 20.23
CA CYS A 347 22.20 -8.83 19.50
C CYS A 347 23.10 -9.81 18.72
N GLU A 348 23.38 -11.00 19.27
CA GLU A 348 24.16 -12.06 18.59
C GLU A 348 23.39 -12.65 17.42
N THR A 349 22.09 -12.90 17.56
CA THR A 349 21.22 -13.30 16.43
C THR A 349 21.24 -12.25 15.32
N PHE A 350 21.29 -10.99 15.70
CA PHE A 350 21.39 -9.88 14.77
C PHE A 350 22.74 -9.82 14.03
N VAL A 351 23.85 -10.12 14.71
CA VAL A 351 25.18 -10.18 14.11
C VAL A 351 25.32 -11.41 13.20
N PHE A 352 24.73 -12.56 13.58
CA PHE A 352 24.76 -13.78 12.76
C PHE A 352 23.96 -13.63 11.45
N GLU A 353 22.78 -13.00 11.47
CA GLU A 353 22.02 -12.71 10.23
C GLU A 353 22.74 -11.71 9.31
N ALA A 354 23.56 -10.82 9.86
CA ALA A 354 24.37 -9.88 9.08
C ALA A 354 25.65 -10.53 8.47
N ILE A 355 26.11 -11.65 9.03
CA ILE A 355 27.31 -12.39 8.57
C ILE A 355 26.93 -13.40 7.47
N ASP A 356 25.69 -13.89 7.44
CA ASP A 356 25.19 -14.82 6.41
C ASP A 356 24.71 -14.12 5.11
N MET A 357 25.01 -12.84 4.93
CA MET A 357 24.79 -12.18 3.65
C MET A 357 25.87 -12.66 2.67
N PRO A 358 25.51 -13.28 1.54
CA PRO A 358 26.47 -13.56 0.49
C PRO A 358 27.05 -12.23 0.01
N MET A 359 28.38 -12.13 0.04
CA MET A 359 29.11 -11.09 -0.65
C MET A 359 29.10 -11.48 -2.15
N ASP A 360 28.13 -10.95 -2.90
CA ASP A 360 28.13 -10.86 -4.34
C ASP A 360 27.82 -9.42 -4.76
#